data_a8cc1c9c8390b191f9c36a03599a0269
#
_entry.id   a8cc1c9c8390b191f9c36a03599a0269
#
_cell.length_a   1.000
_cell.length_b   1.000
_cell.length_c   1.000
_cell.angle_alpha   90.00
_cell.angle_beta   90.00
_cell.angle_gamma   90.00
#
_symmetry.space_group_name_H-M   'P 1'
#
loop_
_entity.id
_entity.type
_entity.pdbx_description
1 polymer ?
#
loop_
_entity_poly.entity_id
_entity_poly.type
_entity_poly.pdbx_seq_one_letter_code
_entity_poly.pdbx_strand_id
1 'polypeptide(L)'
;MAVLASDIALSPITPEILATRELRRGTLQLLDDITPYRHLGIKPPSLHLLINRVHPVSANARMIQQALRELFQGQDGIRVLDTTVPAIEVYPRAATLGLPVHRVESRKPAGRVAPAALDTLQALAVELLPQWRTQLWEAAR
;
A
#
# COMPACT_ATOMS: atom_id res chain seq x y z
N MET A 1 5.76 -20.12 1.18
CA MET A 1 6.23 -19.78 2.55
C MET A 1 7.05 -18.47 2.62
N ALA A 2 7.06 -17.65 1.56
CA ALA A 2 7.76 -16.35 1.56
C ALA A 2 7.31 -15.40 2.70
N VAL A 3 6.02 -15.43 3.05
CA VAL A 3 5.45 -14.58 4.12
C VAL A 3 6.11 -14.81 5.48
N LEU A 4 6.43 -16.06 5.83
CA LEU A 4 7.06 -16.39 7.13
C LEU A 4 8.54 -15.97 7.21
N ALA A 5 9.16 -15.71 6.06
CA ALA A 5 10.56 -15.28 5.95
C ALA A 5 10.70 -13.76 5.79
N SER A 6 9.60 -13.02 5.87
CA SER A 6 9.58 -11.55 5.68
C SER A 6 9.33 -10.82 6.99
N ASP A 7 9.93 -9.63 7.15
CA ASP A 7 9.69 -8.75 8.28
C ASP A 7 8.39 -7.94 8.10
N ILE A 8 8.04 -7.64 6.85
CA ILE A 8 6.84 -6.90 6.45
C ILE A 8 6.20 -7.60 5.25
N ALA A 9 4.89 -7.79 5.29
CA ALA A 9 4.10 -8.21 4.15
C ALA A 9 3.27 -7.03 3.63
N LEU A 10 3.39 -6.72 2.33
CA LEU A 10 2.62 -5.65 1.67
C LEU A 10 1.71 -6.26 0.62
N SER A 11 0.41 -6.02 0.73
CA SER A 11 -0.60 -6.46 -0.22
C SER A 11 -1.28 -5.26 -0.89
N PRO A 12 -1.08 -5.02 -2.18
CA PRO A 12 -1.81 -3.99 -2.90
C PRO A 12 -3.23 -4.45 -3.21
N ILE A 13 -4.19 -3.52 -3.08
CA ILE A 13 -5.60 -3.75 -3.40
C ILE A 13 -6.18 -2.57 -4.17
N THR A 14 -6.97 -2.84 -5.21
CA THR A 14 -7.77 -1.80 -5.87
C THR A 14 -9.05 -1.49 -5.09
N PRO A 15 -9.52 -0.22 -5.07
CA PRO A 15 -10.75 0.16 -4.37
C PRO A 15 -12.00 -0.25 -5.18
N GLU A 16 -12.20 -1.55 -5.30
CA GLU A 16 -13.32 -2.18 -5.99
C GLU A 16 -14.00 -3.19 -5.07
N ILE A 17 -15.33 -3.28 -5.12
CA ILE A 17 -16.12 -4.14 -4.22
C ILE A 17 -15.71 -5.61 -4.33
N LEU A 18 -15.51 -6.11 -5.56
CA LEU A 18 -15.10 -7.51 -5.77
C LEU A 18 -13.69 -7.77 -5.23
N ALA A 19 -12.74 -6.87 -5.51
CA ALA A 19 -11.38 -6.97 -4.99
C ALA A 19 -11.36 -6.96 -3.44
N THR A 20 -12.20 -6.15 -2.81
CA THR A 20 -12.34 -6.09 -1.35
C THR A 20 -12.87 -7.42 -0.76
N ARG A 21 -13.83 -8.04 -1.41
CA ARG A 21 -14.39 -9.35 -0.97
C ARG A 21 -13.35 -10.47 -1.09
N GLU A 22 -12.65 -10.52 -2.22
CA GLU A 22 -11.59 -11.51 -2.44
C GLU A 22 -10.40 -11.32 -1.50
N LEU A 23 -10.00 -10.06 -1.25
CA LEU A 23 -8.97 -9.74 -0.26
C LEU A 23 -9.35 -10.27 1.12
N ARG A 24 -10.57 -9.96 1.59
CA ARG A 24 -11.03 -10.43 2.91
C ARG A 24 -10.92 -11.93 3.02
N ARG A 25 -11.40 -12.67 2.02
CA ARG A 25 -11.33 -14.13 1.99
C ARG A 25 -9.89 -14.64 1.98
N GLY A 26 -9.05 -14.12 1.07
CA GLY A 26 -7.66 -14.54 0.94
C GLY A 26 -6.79 -14.13 2.14
N THR A 27 -7.05 -12.95 2.72
CA THR A 27 -6.32 -12.47 3.91
C THR A 27 -6.65 -13.30 5.14
N LEU A 28 -7.91 -13.62 5.38
CA LEU A 28 -8.30 -14.48 6.50
C LEU A 28 -7.70 -15.88 6.34
N GLN A 29 -7.77 -16.46 5.14
CA GLN A 29 -7.15 -17.75 4.87
C GLN A 29 -5.62 -17.72 5.12
N LEU A 30 -4.92 -16.68 4.66
CA LEU A 30 -3.50 -16.52 4.92
C LEU A 30 -3.18 -16.47 6.41
N LEU A 31 -3.96 -15.72 7.19
CA LEU A 31 -3.77 -15.62 8.64
C LEU A 31 -4.01 -16.94 9.34
N ASP A 32 -5.04 -17.68 8.92
CA ASP A 32 -5.32 -19.02 9.43
C ASP A 32 -4.19 -19.99 9.13
N ASP A 33 -3.65 -19.95 7.91
CA ASP A 33 -2.54 -20.79 7.46
C ASP A 33 -1.23 -20.52 8.21
N ILE A 34 -0.99 -19.27 8.64
CA ILE A 34 0.26 -18.90 9.36
C ILE A 34 0.13 -18.97 10.88
N THR A 35 -1.07 -19.02 11.44
CA THR A 35 -1.31 -19.08 12.89
C THR A 35 -0.61 -20.26 13.58
N PRO A 36 -0.60 -21.49 13.03
CA PRO A 36 0.07 -22.62 13.66
C PRO A 36 1.57 -22.41 13.86
N TYR A 37 2.22 -21.60 13.02
CA TYR A 37 3.66 -21.35 13.13
C TYR A 37 4.04 -20.47 14.32
N ARG A 38 3.09 -19.73 14.92
CA ARG A 38 3.30 -18.99 16.17
C ARG A 38 3.67 -19.92 17.33
N HIS A 39 3.11 -21.12 17.36
CA HIS A 39 3.43 -22.13 18.38
C HIS A 39 4.87 -22.68 18.26
N LEU A 40 5.48 -22.50 17.10
CA LEU A 40 6.89 -22.84 16.84
C LEU A 40 7.86 -21.69 17.14
N GLY A 41 7.38 -20.59 17.76
CA GLY A 41 8.19 -19.41 18.04
C GLY A 41 8.43 -18.49 16.84
N ILE A 42 7.79 -18.76 15.68
CA ILE A 42 7.91 -17.91 14.49
C ILE A 42 6.91 -16.76 14.61
N LYS A 43 7.42 -15.52 14.57
CA LYS A 43 6.58 -14.32 14.58
C LYS A 43 6.15 -13.99 13.14
N PRO A 44 4.86 -14.11 12.80
CA PRO A 44 4.39 -13.70 11.47
C PRO A 44 4.60 -12.20 11.25
N PRO A 45 4.90 -11.76 10.01
CA PRO A 45 5.02 -10.35 9.70
C PRO A 45 3.66 -9.65 9.81
N SER A 46 3.69 -8.35 10.10
CA SER A 46 2.50 -7.52 9.97
C SER A 46 2.11 -7.39 8.50
N LEU A 47 0.83 -7.60 8.20
CA LEU A 47 0.28 -7.43 6.85
C LEU A 47 -0.19 -5.99 6.66
N HIS A 48 0.43 -5.28 5.73
CA HIS A 48 0.08 -3.93 5.35
C HIS A 48 -0.73 -3.95 4.05
N LEU A 49 -1.93 -3.39 4.06
CA LEU A 49 -2.79 -3.26 2.89
C LEU A 49 -2.60 -1.89 2.25
N LEU A 50 -2.11 -1.87 1.01
CA LEU A 50 -1.91 -0.65 0.23
C LEU A 50 -3.07 -0.46 -0.76
N ILE A 51 -3.86 0.59 -0.59
CA ILE A 51 -4.91 0.92 -1.55
C ILE A 51 -4.27 1.53 -2.79
N ASN A 52 -4.34 0.80 -3.90
CA ASN A 52 -3.68 1.10 -5.15
C ASN A 52 -4.69 1.50 -6.23
N ARG A 53 -4.26 2.27 -7.23
CA ARG A 53 -5.07 2.72 -8.37
C ARG A 53 -6.32 3.50 -7.96
N VAL A 54 -6.17 4.39 -6.99
CA VAL A 54 -7.26 5.26 -6.53
C VAL A 54 -7.50 6.38 -7.53
N HIS A 55 -8.72 6.47 -8.06
CA HIS A 55 -9.11 7.63 -8.88
C HIS A 55 -9.27 8.86 -7.98
N PRO A 56 -8.47 9.93 -8.20
CA PRO A 56 -8.37 11.05 -7.24
C PRO A 56 -9.67 11.80 -6.99
N VAL A 57 -10.58 11.81 -7.97
CA VAL A 57 -11.87 12.54 -7.91
C VAL A 57 -13.08 11.62 -7.68
N SER A 58 -12.89 10.32 -7.57
CA SER A 58 -14.00 9.37 -7.44
C SER A 58 -14.55 9.33 -6.02
N ALA A 59 -15.82 9.70 -5.85
CA ALA A 59 -16.53 9.54 -4.58
C ALA A 59 -16.67 8.06 -4.18
N ASN A 60 -16.92 7.17 -5.15
CA ASN A 60 -17.01 5.74 -4.92
C ASN A 60 -15.68 5.16 -4.40
N ALA A 61 -14.54 5.57 -4.97
CA ALA A 61 -13.24 5.14 -4.50
C ALA A 61 -12.99 5.56 -3.03
N ARG A 62 -13.41 6.77 -2.64
CA ARG A 62 -13.32 7.24 -1.24
C ARG A 62 -14.18 6.42 -0.29
N MET A 63 -15.41 6.10 -0.70
CA MET A 63 -16.32 5.28 0.10
C MET A 63 -15.75 3.87 0.32
N ILE A 64 -15.19 3.25 -0.73
CA ILE A 64 -14.58 1.91 -0.61
C ILE A 64 -13.31 1.94 0.24
N GLN A 65 -12.49 3.00 0.13
CA GLN A 65 -11.33 3.18 1.02
C GLN A 65 -11.74 3.24 2.50
N GLN A 66 -12.80 3.99 2.79
CA GLN A 66 -13.33 4.09 4.15
C GLN A 66 -13.83 2.73 4.64
N ALA A 67 -14.61 2.03 3.83
CA ALA A 67 -15.11 0.70 4.14
C ALA A 67 -13.98 -0.32 4.37
N LEU A 68 -12.88 -0.24 3.61
CA LEU A 68 -11.70 -1.07 3.83
C LEU A 68 -11.04 -0.79 5.19
N ARG A 69 -10.89 0.49 5.56
CA ARG A 69 -10.32 0.86 6.86
C ARG A 69 -11.19 0.35 8.01
N GLU A 70 -12.50 0.53 7.92
CA GLU A 70 -13.46 0.04 8.92
C GLU A 70 -13.46 -1.49 9.02
N LEU A 71 -13.38 -2.19 7.88
CA LEU A 71 -13.38 -3.66 7.84
C LEU A 71 -12.18 -4.28 8.58
N PHE A 72 -11.02 -3.65 8.50
CA PHE A 72 -9.79 -4.15 9.12
C PHE A 72 -9.39 -3.39 10.40
N GLN A 73 -10.22 -2.45 10.85
CA GLN A 73 -9.99 -1.72 12.10
C GLN A 73 -10.01 -2.69 13.30
N GLY A 74 -8.95 -2.65 14.10
CA GLY A 74 -8.83 -3.50 15.30
C GLY A 74 -8.50 -4.97 15.03
N GLN A 75 -8.19 -5.35 13.79
CA GLN A 75 -7.69 -6.69 13.49
C GLN A 75 -6.18 -6.78 13.73
N ASP A 76 -5.80 -7.67 14.67
CA ASP A 76 -4.40 -7.89 14.98
C ASP A 76 -3.61 -8.39 13.77
N GLY A 77 -2.44 -7.77 13.54
CA GLY A 77 -1.54 -8.18 12.46
C GLY A 77 -1.91 -7.64 11.07
N ILE A 78 -3.02 -6.89 10.92
CA ILE A 78 -3.40 -6.23 9.67
C ILE A 78 -3.46 -4.72 9.87
N ARG A 79 -2.86 -3.97 8.94
CA ARG A 79 -2.94 -2.51 8.90
C ARG A 79 -3.26 -2.04 7.49
N VAL A 80 -4.32 -1.25 7.33
CA VAL A 80 -4.56 -0.50 6.09
C VAL A 80 -3.73 0.77 6.14
N LEU A 81 -2.88 0.97 5.13
CA LEU A 81 -2.02 2.15 5.05
C LEU A 81 -2.84 3.42 4.77
N ASP A 82 -2.38 4.55 5.34
CA ASP A 82 -2.96 5.86 5.08
C ASP A 82 -2.58 6.36 3.69
N THR A 83 -1.35 6.08 3.26
CA THR A 83 -0.87 6.37 1.92
C THR A 83 -1.59 5.51 0.88
N THR A 84 -2.05 6.15 -0.19
CA THR A 84 -2.68 5.48 -1.33
C THR A 84 -1.93 5.80 -2.62
N VAL A 85 -1.95 4.89 -3.59
CA VAL A 85 -1.34 5.11 -4.90
C VAL A 85 -2.43 5.56 -5.88
N PRO A 86 -2.35 6.78 -6.46
CA PRO A 86 -3.36 7.28 -7.37
C PRO A 86 -3.31 6.59 -8.74
N ALA A 87 -4.47 6.48 -9.39
CA ALA A 87 -4.57 6.05 -10.78
C ALA A 87 -4.27 7.23 -11.71
N ILE A 88 -3.00 7.45 -12.01
CA ILE A 88 -2.52 8.52 -12.88
C ILE A 88 -1.57 7.98 -13.94
N GLU A 89 -1.49 8.66 -15.09
CA GLU A 89 -0.78 8.22 -16.30
C GLU A 89 0.73 8.02 -16.10
N VAL A 90 1.33 8.68 -15.13
CA VAL A 90 2.78 8.57 -14.91
C VAL A 90 3.25 7.15 -14.58
N TYR A 91 2.42 6.33 -13.92
CA TYR A 91 2.79 4.95 -13.55
C TYR A 91 2.91 4.04 -14.78
N PRO A 92 1.89 3.92 -15.67
CA PRO A 92 2.04 3.12 -16.88
C PRO A 92 3.13 3.70 -17.82
N ARG A 93 3.26 5.03 -17.90
CA ARG A 93 4.33 5.67 -18.67
C ARG A 93 5.73 5.29 -18.17
N ALA A 94 5.95 5.29 -16.87
CA ALA A 94 7.22 4.89 -16.27
C ALA A 94 7.54 3.42 -16.56
N ALA A 95 6.53 2.54 -16.49
CA ALA A 95 6.69 1.13 -16.85
C ALA A 95 7.07 0.95 -18.33
N THR A 96 6.43 1.69 -19.24
CA THR A 96 6.77 1.68 -20.67
C THR A 96 8.20 2.16 -20.93
N LEU A 97 8.66 3.15 -20.18
CA LEU A 97 10.02 3.69 -20.29
C LEU A 97 11.07 2.81 -19.61
N GLY A 98 10.69 1.82 -18.83
CA GLY A 98 11.60 1.02 -18.01
C GLY A 98 12.32 1.83 -16.93
N LEU A 99 11.72 2.94 -16.48
CA LEU A 99 12.31 3.85 -15.50
C LEU A 99 11.53 3.83 -14.18
N PRO A 100 12.21 4.04 -13.04
CA PRO A 100 11.54 4.23 -11.76
C PRO A 100 10.63 5.47 -11.82
N VAL A 101 9.39 5.33 -11.37
CA VAL A 101 8.37 6.38 -11.51
C VAL A 101 8.75 7.72 -10.86
N HIS A 102 9.47 7.70 -9.74
CA HIS A 102 9.95 8.90 -9.06
C HIS A 102 10.97 9.71 -9.89
N ARG A 103 11.67 9.06 -10.83
CA ARG A 103 12.55 9.75 -11.79
C ARG A 103 11.78 10.33 -12.97
N VAL A 104 10.63 9.73 -13.32
CA VAL A 104 9.75 10.25 -14.38
C VAL A 104 8.95 11.45 -13.89
N GLU A 105 8.57 11.47 -12.61
CA GLU A 105 7.84 12.57 -12.01
C GLU A 105 8.29 12.83 -10.57
N SER A 106 9.16 13.82 -10.42
CA SER A 106 9.63 14.31 -9.12
C SER A 106 8.79 15.46 -8.55
N ARG A 107 7.97 16.13 -9.38
CA ARG A 107 7.15 17.27 -8.97
C ARG A 107 5.73 17.14 -9.53
N LYS A 108 4.76 17.55 -8.71
CA LYS A 108 3.36 17.54 -9.11
C LYS A 108 3.09 18.54 -10.25
N PRO A 109 2.48 18.12 -11.37
CA PRO A 109 2.02 19.04 -12.40
C PRO A 109 0.97 20.02 -11.88
N ALA A 110 0.98 21.25 -12.44
CA ALA A 110 -0.01 22.26 -12.09
C ALA A 110 -1.44 21.76 -12.36
N GLY A 111 -2.38 22.13 -11.50
CA GLY A 111 -3.80 21.78 -11.65
C GLY A 111 -4.18 20.33 -11.31
N ARG A 112 -3.23 19.43 -11.08
CA ARG A 112 -3.54 18.05 -10.68
C ARG A 112 -3.85 17.94 -9.18
N VAL A 113 -4.91 17.19 -8.82
CA VAL A 113 -5.28 16.92 -7.42
C VAL A 113 -4.32 15.91 -6.78
N ALA A 114 -4.00 14.83 -7.50
CA ALA A 114 -3.12 13.78 -6.99
C ALA A 114 -1.69 14.28 -6.73
N PRO A 115 -1.00 13.79 -5.69
CA PRO A 115 0.39 14.11 -5.41
C PRO A 115 1.33 13.68 -6.55
N ALA A 116 2.58 14.16 -6.53
CA ALA A 116 3.61 13.64 -7.41
C ALA A 116 3.91 12.17 -7.10
N ALA A 117 4.42 11.45 -8.10
CA ALA A 117 4.83 10.06 -7.88
C ALA A 117 5.94 9.94 -6.83
N LEU A 118 6.90 10.86 -6.82
CA LEU A 118 7.94 10.91 -5.79
C LEU A 118 7.34 11.10 -4.39
N ASP A 119 6.43 12.08 -4.23
CA ASP A 119 5.77 12.35 -2.93
C ASP A 119 5.00 11.13 -2.43
N THR A 120 4.29 10.43 -3.33
CA THR A 120 3.55 9.20 -3.00
C THR A 120 4.49 8.10 -2.52
N LEU A 121 5.60 7.85 -3.23
CA LEU A 121 6.56 6.82 -2.83
C LEU A 121 7.29 7.14 -1.53
N GLN A 122 7.61 8.42 -1.30
CA GLN A 122 8.21 8.86 -0.04
C GLN A 122 7.26 8.69 1.14
N ALA A 123 6.00 9.10 0.99
CA ALA A 123 4.98 8.89 2.02
C ALA A 123 4.83 7.40 2.35
N LEU A 124 4.75 6.54 1.33
CA LEU A 124 4.67 5.09 1.50
C LEU A 124 5.91 4.52 2.20
N ALA A 125 7.10 4.93 1.79
CA ALA A 125 8.34 4.46 2.38
C ALA A 125 8.46 4.88 3.86
N VAL A 126 8.10 6.11 4.21
CA VAL A 126 8.09 6.60 5.59
C VAL A 126 7.04 5.88 6.44
N GLU A 127 5.89 5.54 5.87
CA GLU A 127 4.83 4.82 6.57
C GLU A 127 5.21 3.37 6.85
N LEU A 128 5.88 2.70 5.91
CA LEU A 128 6.34 1.31 6.06
C LEU A 128 7.60 1.19 6.91
N LEU A 129 8.50 2.15 6.81
CA LEU A 129 9.84 2.14 7.42
C LEU A 129 10.09 3.47 8.17
N PRO A 130 9.35 3.75 9.24
CA PRO A 130 9.40 5.03 9.96
C PRO A 130 10.79 5.33 10.54
N GLN A 131 11.58 4.30 10.83
CA GLN A 131 12.96 4.43 11.30
C GLN A 131 13.91 5.08 10.27
N TRP A 132 13.57 5.06 8.99
CA TRP A 132 14.36 5.63 7.91
C TRP A 132 13.86 7.00 7.44
N ARG A 133 12.95 7.61 8.19
CA ARG A 133 12.31 8.87 7.81
C ARG A 133 13.31 9.98 7.45
N THR A 134 14.33 10.17 8.27
CA THR A 134 15.36 11.21 8.06
C THR A 134 16.13 10.96 6.79
N GLN A 135 16.62 9.74 6.59
CA GLN A 135 17.41 9.36 5.41
C GLN A 135 16.58 9.49 4.11
N LEU A 136 15.30 9.12 4.16
CA LEU A 136 14.41 9.21 2.99
C LEU A 136 14.11 10.66 2.59
N TRP A 137 14.07 11.60 3.55
CA TRP A 137 13.90 13.02 3.28
C TRP A 137 15.17 13.69 2.77
N GLU A 138 16.35 13.32 3.27
CA GLU A 138 17.62 13.85 2.83
C GLU A 138 17.98 13.40 1.41
N ALA A 139 17.69 12.15 1.07
CA ALA A 139 17.95 11.61 -0.27
C ALA A 139 17.07 12.21 -1.38
N ALA A 140 16.02 12.95 -1.03
CA ALA A 140 15.07 13.54 -1.97
C ALA A 140 15.32 15.03 -2.27
N ARG A 141 16.32 15.62 -1.63
CA ARG A 141 16.76 17.01 -1.89
C ARG A 141 17.85 17.07 -2.95
#